data_a728372f6d3d02f7dc9b3ff11727df9c
#
_entry.id   a728372f6d3d02f7dc9b3ff11727df9c
#
_cell.length_a   1.000
_cell.length_b   1.000
_cell.length_c   1.000
_cell.angle_alpha   90.00
_cell.angle_beta   90.00
_cell.angle_gamma   90.00
#
_symmetry.space_group_name_H-M   'P 1'
#
loop_
_entity.id
_entity.type
_entity.pdbx_description
1 polymer ?
#
loop_
_entity_poly.entity_id
_entity_poly.type
_entity_poly.pdbx_seq_one_letter_code
_entity_poly.pdbx_strand_id
1 'polypeptide(L)'
;MRFGIQLYSVRDQLEKDFPGTIRAIREMGFEGVEFAWNYGGMEPEAVAGFIADAGLVCCGLHTGVKDLRDPGSLSYRYAGALRTSCITTSCCGEAELKNWEATIADLA
;
A
#
# COMPACT_ATOMS: atom_id res chain seq x y z
N MET A 1 -11.91 11.08 15.63
CA MET A 1 -11.00 9.93 15.38
C MET A 1 -11.00 9.59 13.90
N ARG A 2 -9.81 9.37 13.34
CA ARG A 2 -9.67 9.06 11.92
C ARG A 2 -9.46 7.57 11.73
N PHE A 3 -10.14 6.99 10.75
CA PHE A 3 -10.02 5.58 10.42
C PHE A 3 -9.56 5.39 8.98
N GLY A 4 -8.66 4.44 8.80
CA GLY A 4 -8.24 3.96 7.48
C GLY A 4 -8.61 2.50 7.32
N ILE A 5 -8.63 2.04 6.08
CA ILE A 5 -8.88 0.64 5.73
C ILE A 5 -7.73 0.08 4.91
N GLN A 6 -7.30 -1.13 5.21
CA GLN A 6 -6.36 -1.85 4.36
C GLN A 6 -7.12 -2.42 3.17
N LEU A 7 -6.66 -2.10 1.97
CA LEU A 7 -7.37 -2.43 0.74
C LEU A 7 -7.42 -3.92 0.43
N TYR A 8 -6.55 -4.72 1.06
CA TYR A 8 -6.62 -6.17 0.92
C TYR A 8 -7.96 -6.73 1.41
N SER A 9 -8.58 -6.08 2.39
CA SER A 9 -9.89 -6.49 2.92
C SER A 9 -11.00 -6.40 1.89
N VAL A 10 -10.84 -5.59 0.86
CA VAL A 10 -11.82 -5.40 -0.22
C VAL A 10 -11.21 -5.73 -1.59
N ARG A 11 -10.22 -6.61 -1.61
CA ARG A 11 -9.46 -6.94 -2.83
C ARG A 11 -10.32 -7.40 -4.00
N ASP A 12 -11.37 -8.15 -3.72
CA ASP A 12 -12.26 -8.67 -4.77
C ASP A 12 -13.02 -7.54 -5.46
N GLN A 13 -13.50 -6.58 -4.69
CA GLN A 13 -14.19 -5.41 -5.21
C GLN A 13 -13.23 -4.49 -5.97
N LEU A 14 -12.00 -4.34 -5.48
CA LEU A 14 -10.97 -3.54 -6.17
C LEU A 14 -10.63 -4.11 -7.54
N GLU A 15 -10.55 -5.43 -7.67
CA GLU A 15 -10.28 -6.07 -8.97
C GLU A 15 -11.40 -5.82 -9.97
N LYS A 16 -12.63 -5.78 -9.50
CA LYS A 16 -13.81 -5.56 -10.36
C LYS A 16 -13.99 -4.11 -10.75
N ASP A 17 -13.80 -3.21 -9.82
CA ASP A 17 -14.01 -1.76 -10.02
C ASP A 17 -13.17 -0.98 -8.99
N PHE A 18 -11.92 -0.71 -9.34
CA PHE A 18 -11.01 0.03 -8.46
C PHE A 18 -11.53 1.43 -8.16
N PRO A 19 -11.89 2.28 -9.15
CA PRO A 19 -12.37 3.62 -8.87
C PRO A 19 -13.63 3.65 -8.02
N GLY A 20 -14.60 2.81 -8.33
CA GLY A 20 -15.88 2.75 -7.60
C GLY A 20 -15.68 2.28 -6.16
N THR A 21 -14.80 1.31 -5.93
CA THR A 21 -14.50 0.81 -4.59
C THR A 21 -13.83 1.88 -3.73
N ILE A 22 -12.88 2.61 -4.28
CA ILE A 22 -12.21 3.72 -3.57
C ILE A 22 -13.24 4.79 -3.16
N ARG A 23 -14.14 5.17 -4.07
CA ARG A 23 -15.20 6.14 -3.77
C ARG A 23 -16.15 5.64 -2.69
N ALA A 24 -16.54 4.36 -2.75
CA ALA A 24 -17.41 3.74 -1.75
C ALA A 24 -16.77 3.75 -0.36
N ILE A 25 -15.47 3.51 -0.27
CA ILE A 25 -14.73 3.59 0.99
C ILE A 25 -14.86 4.98 1.60
N ARG A 26 -14.69 6.01 0.82
CA ARG A 26 -14.85 7.39 1.31
C ARG A 26 -16.29 7.67 1.76
N GLU A 27 -17.27 7.19 1.03
CA GLU A 27 -18.68 7.35 1.38
C GLU A 27 -19.04 6.65 2.70
N MET A 28 -18.36 5.55 3.02
CA MET A 28 -18.53 4.86 4.31
C MET A 28 -17.97 5.63 5.49
N GLY A 29 -17.20 6.68 5.25
CA GLY A 29 -16.64 7.51 6.31
C GLY A 29 -15.17 7.29 6.60
N PHE A 30 -14.47 6.41 5.88
CA PHE A 30 -13.04 6.26 6.02
C PHE A 30 -12.30 7.49 5.50
N GLU A 31 -11.21 7.84 6.15
CA GLU A 31 -10.39 8.99 5.76
C GLU A 31 -9.07 8.60 5.11
N GLY A 32 -8.67 7.34 5.26
CA GLY A 32 -7.42 6.85 4.71
C GLY A 32 -7.50 5.42 4.19
N VAL A 33 -6.50 5.06 3.38
CA VAL A 33 -6.33 3.71 2.84
C VAL A 33 -4.88 3.26 3.01
N GLU A 34 -4.70 1.97 3.27
CA GLU A 34 -3.40 1.30 3.18
C GLU A 34 -3.42 0.42 1.94
N PHE A 35 -2.49 0.67 1.02
CA PHE A 35 -2.40 -0.11 -0.20
C PHE A 35 -1.76 -1.48 0.06
N ALA A 36 -2.24 -2.48 -0.66
CA ALA A 36 -1.70 -3.84 -0.64
C ALA A 36 -1.65 -4.35 -2.09
N TRP A 37 -0.54 -4.06 -2.76
CA TRP A 37 -0.17 -4.48 -4.12
C TRP A 37 -1.06 -4.00 -5.28
N ASN A 38 -2.31 -3.68 -5.07
CA ASN A 38 -3.20 -3.22 -6.15
C ASN A 38 -3.31 -1.69 -6.14
N TYR A 39 -2.78 -1.06 -7.15
CA TYR A 39 -2.81 0.40 -7.35
C TYR A 39 -3.72 0.79 -8.52
N GLY A 40 -4.61 -0.11 -8.91
CA GLY A 40 -5.57 0.14 -10.00
C GLY A 40 -4.93 0.21 -11.39
N GLY A 41 -3.71 -0.33 -11.55
CA GLY A 41 -2.96 -0.22 -12.80
C GLY A 41 -2.46 1.18 -13.10
N MET A 42 -2.52 2.09 -12.14
CA MET A 42 -2.10 3.48 -12.31
C MET A 42 -0.62 3.67 -11.95
N GLU A 43 0.02 4.64 -12.62
CA GLU A 43 1.34 5.11 -12.22
C GLU A 43 1.29 5.81 -10.86
N PRO A 44 2.42 5.93 -10.14
CA PRO A 44 2.42 6.49 -8.78
C PRO A 44 1.74 7.85 -8.66
N GLU A 45 2.05 8.77 -9.54
CA GLU A 45 1.47 10.12 -9.50
C GLU A 45 -0.03 10.11 -9.82
N ALA A 46 -0.46 9.22 -10.69
CA ALA A 46 -1.87 9.10 -11.09
C ALA A 46 -2.73 8.59 -9.93
N VAL A 47 -2.29 7.52 -9.23
CA VAL A 47 -3.04 7.00 -8.09
C VAL A 47 -3.02 7.99 -6.93
N ALA A 48 -1.91 8.70 -6.72
CA ALA A 48 -1.82 9.73 -5.69
C ALA A 48 -2.86 10.84 -5.92
N GLY A 49 -2.96 11.33 -7.15
CA GLY A 49 -3.99 12.33 -7.51
C GLY A 49 -5.40 11.79 -7.37
N PHE A 50 -5.61 10.54 -7.75
CA PHE A 50 -6.93 9.90 -7.67
C PHE A 50 -7.44 9.81 -6.23
N ILE A 51 -6.62 9.31 -5.29
CA ILE A 51 -7.06 9.20 -3.89
C ILE A 51 -7.20 10.56 -3.23
N ALA A 52 -6.35 11.52 -3.57
CA ALA A 52 -6.48 12.88 -3.06
C ALA A 52 -7.80 13.52 -3.53
N ASP A 53 -8.15 13.37 -4.79
CA ASP A 53 -9.41 13.88 -5.34
C ASP A 53 -10.62 13.17 -4.71
N ALA A 54 -10.49 11.91 -4.31
CA ALA A 54 -11.52 11.19 -3.58
C ALA A 54 -11.64 11.60 -2.11
N GLY A 55 -10.76 12.45 -1.62
CA GLY A 55 -10.76 12.91 -0.23
C GLY A 55 -10.10 11.95 0.74
N LEU A 56 -9.24 11.06 0.25
CA LEU A 56 -8.55 10.06 1.06
C LEU A 56 -7.05 10.37 1.16
N VAL A 57 -6.43 9.90 2.24
CA VAL A 57 -4.98 9.93 2.41
C VAL A 57 -4.43 8.50 2.41
N CYS A 58 -3.18 8.35 2.03
CA CYS A 58 -2.48 7.07 2.13
C CYS A 58 -1.88 6.94 3.53
N CYS A 59 -2.34 5.94 4.29
CA CYS A 59 -1.80 5.66 5.63
C CYS A 59 -0.56 4.79 5.57
N GLY A 60 -0.35 4.06 4.49
CA GLY A 60 0.80 3.18 4.32
C GLY A 60 0.66 2.26 3.13
N LEU A 61 1.72 1.50 2.89
CA LEU A 61 1.72 0.44 1.90
C LEU A 61 2.11 -0.88 2.56
N HIS A 62 1.59 -1.95 1.99
CA HIS A 62 2.01 -3.31 2.31
C HIS A 62 2.79 -3.89 1.14
N THR A 63 3.98 -4.40 1.38
CA THR A 63 4.83 -4.96 0.33
C THR A 63 5.68 -6.12 0.85
N GLY A 64 6.40 -6.79 -0.04
CA GLY A 64 7.28 -7.89 0.30
C GLY A 64 8.69 -7.42 0.68
N VAL A 65 9.42 -8.26 1.41
CA VAL A 65 10.81 -7.99 1.82
C VAL A 65 11.71 -7.75 0.61
N LYS A 66 11.49 -8.48 -0.49
CA LYS A 66 12.27 -8.32 -1.71
C LYS A 66 12.23 -6.89 -2.24
N ASP A 67 11.05 -6.29 -2.24
CA ASP A 67 10.87 -4.91 -2.69
C ASP A 67 11.55 -3.91 -1.73
N LEU A 68 11.51 -4.19 -0.44
CA LEU A 68 12.15 -3.33 0.56
C LEU A 68 13.68 -3.33 0.44
N ARG A 69 14.27 -4.42 -0.04
CA ARG A 69 15.71 -4.52 -0.28
C ARG A 69 16.16 -3.82 -1.55
N ASP A 70 15.24 -3.51 -2.46
CA ASP A 70 15.55 -2.87 -3.74
C ASP A 70 15.18 -1.38 -3.70
N PRO A 71 16.18 -0.47 -3.59
CA PRO A 71 15.92 0.97 -3.58
C PRO A 71 15.20 1.49 -4.81
N GLY A 72 15.30 0.78 -5.94
CA GLY A 72 14.63 1.14 -7.19
C GLY A 72 13.25 0.52 -7.36
N SER A 73 12.71 -0.18 -6.36
CA SER A 73 11.43 -0.87 -6.50
C SER A 73 10.28 0.11 -6.65
N LEU A 74 9.20 -0.36 -7.28
CA LEU A 74 7.97 0.42 -7.44
C LEU A 74 7.35 0.79 -6.11
N SER A 75 7.52 -0.03 -5.07
CA SER A 75 6.98 0.25 -3.74
C SER A 75 7.48 1.58 -3.18
N TYR A 76 8.77 1.87 -3.32
CA TYR A 76 9.32 3.17 -2.89
C TYR A 76 8.81 4.32 -3.73
N ARG A 77 8.62 4.12 -5.03
CA ARG A 77 8.06 5.15 -5.91
C ARG A 77 6.61 5.47 -5.54
N TYR A 78 5.80 4.45 -5.24
CA TYR A 78 4.44 4.66 -4.75
C TYR A 78 4.43 5.35 -3.39
N ALA A 79 5.30 4.93 -2.47
CA ALA A 79 5.40 5.56 -1.16
C ALA A 79 5.73 7.06 -1.26
N GLY A 80 6.67 7.42 -2.14
CA GLY A 80 7.03 8.81 -2.38
C GLY A 80 5.89 9.65 -2.94
N ALA A 81 5.22 9.14 -3.98
CA ALA A 81 4.10 9.84 -4.61
C ALA A 81 2.89 9.97 -3.66
N LEU A 82 2.60 8.93 -2.90
CA LEU A 82 1.49 8.89 -1.94
C LEU A 82 1.81 9.59 -0.62
N ARG A 83 3.04 10.05 -0.46
CA ARG A 83 3.52 10.80 0.71
C ARG A 83 3.33 10.01 2.02
N THR A 84 3.61 8.72 2.00
CA THR A 84 3.62 7.91 3.20
C THR A 84 5.03 7.50 3.57
N SER A 85 5.33 7.54 4.87
CA SER A 85 6.57 7.02 5.44
C SER A 85 6.38 5.63 6.05
N CYS A 86 5.17 5.09 5.97
CA CYS A 86 4.84 3.80 6.57
C CYS A 86 4.79 2.71 5.50
N ILE A 87 5.74 1.79 5.55
CA ILE A 87 5.74 0.61 4.69
C ILE A 87 5.78 -0.61 5.61
N THR A 88 4.84 -1.52 5.40
CA THR A 88 4.67 -2.71 6.22
C THR A 88 4.98 -3.95 5.42
N THR A 89 5.64 -4.91 6.04
CA THR A 89 5.77 -6.25 5.50
C THR A 89 5.39 -7.26 6.57
N SER A 90 4.51 -8.19 6.22
CA SER A 90 4.10 -9.28 7.11
C SER A 90 4.42 -10.65 6.54
N CYS A 91 4.77 -10.69 5.26
CA CYS A 91 5.01 -11.93 4.55
C CYS A 91 6.50 -12.09 4.31
N CYS A 92 7.14 -12.87 5.18
CA CYS A 92 8.49 -13.34 4.94
C CYS A 92 8.43 -14.73 4.30
N GLY A 93 9.18 -14.94 3.25
CA GLY A 93 9.34 -16.25 2.64
C GLY A 93 10.19 -17.17 3.52
N GLU A 94 10.30 -18.44 3.12
CA GLU A 94 11.06 -19.42 3.88
C GLU A 94 12.53 -19.04 4.02
N ALA A 95 13.12 -18.46 2.97
CA ALA A 95 14.51 -18.02 2.99
C ALA A 95 14.76 -16.90 4.03
N GLU A 96 13.84 -15.96 4.13
CA GLU A 96 13.91 -14.86 5.08
C GLU A 96 13.74 -15.38 6.52
N LEU A 97 12.85 -16.34 6.74
CA LEU A 97 12.63 -16.94 8.06
C LEU A 97 13.82 -17.76 8.53
N LYS A 98 14.51 -18.45 7.62
CA LYS A 98 15.72 -19.21 7.94
C LYS A 98 16.90 -18.31 8.32
N ASN A 99 16.91 -17.08 7.84
CA ASN A 99 17.97 -16.12 8.08
C ASN A 99 17.39 -14.81 8.64
N TRP A 100 16.58 -14.95 9.67
CA TRP A 100 15.79 -13.83 10.20
C TRP A 100 16.64 -12.69 10.76
N GLU A 101 17.84 -12.98 11.30
CA GLU A 101 18.72 -11.94 11.81
C GLU A 101 19.21 -11.01 10.70
N ALA A 102 19.63 -11.59 9.56
CA ALA A 102 20.03 -10.81 8.41
C ALA A 102 18.84 -10.06 7.80
N THR A 103 17.66 -10.68 7.78
CA THR A 103 16.42 -10.07 7.28
C THR A 103 16.05 -8.85 8.13
N ILE A 104 16.12 -8.96 9.45
CA ILE A 104 15.86 -7.82 10.35
C ILE A 104 16.88 -6.71 10.13
N ALA A 105 18.15 -7.06 10.00
CA ALA A 105 19.20 -6.08 9.73
C ALA A 105 18.98 -5.31 8.43
N ASP A 106 18.53 -6.01 7.38
CA ASP A 106 18.24 -5.39 6.08
C ASP A 106 17.03 -4.44 6.14
N LEU A 107 16.07 -4.73 7.02
CA LEU A 107 14.85 -3.91 7.16
C LEU A 107 15.03 -2.73 8.12
N ALA A 108 16.07 -2.77 8.91
CA ALA A 108 16.42 -1.67 9.81
C ALA A 108 17.09 -0.49 9.04
#